data_c65753d8bd1fa7bfa7be83a6f3468b94
#
_entry.id   c65753d8bd1fa7bfa7be83a6f3468b94
#
_cell.length_a   1.000
_cell.length_b   1.000
_cell.length_c   1.000
_cell.angle_alpha   90.00
_cell.angle_beta   90.00
_cell.angle_gamma   90.00
#
_symmetry.space_group_name_H-M   'P 1'
#
loop_
_entity.id
_entity.type
_entity.pdbx_description
1 polymer ?
#
loop_
_entity_poly.entity_id
_entity_poly.type
_entity_poly.pdbx_seq_one_letter_code
_entity_poly.pdbx_strand_id
1 'polypeptide(L)'
;MLATAIAPPKTYSDWVAVLDMLKAKSDDEAVLSAMQRGTIEWQSGVAERFAKKLIDVINYRMNAASDKFQKEMSRSNGQERAIVQALLALRKEMCFLSKAINLPAIPEKDRQQYHQLVISQANSMQTSLEDSAKKDRSGKLASIVRNNKVNAF
;
A
#
# COMPACT_ATOMS: atom_id res chain seq x y z
N MET A 1 -15.78 -22.99 -1.77
CA MET A 1 -15.57 -22.51 -3.17
C MET A 1 -14.10 -22.17 -3.35
N LEU A 2 -13.48 -22.76 -4.32
CA LEU A 2 -12.06 -22.46 -4.62
C LEU A 2 -11.97 -21.09 -5.30
N ALA A 3 -11.09 -20.24 -4.79
CA ALA A 3 -10.80 -18.96 -5.45
C ALA A 3 -10.23 -19.24 -6.84
N THR A 4 -10.73 -18.54 -7.86
CA THR A 4 -10.22 -18.65 -9.21
C THR A 4 -8.79 -18.11 -9.22
N ALA A 5 -7.82 -18.96 -9.60
CA ALA A 5 -6.43 -18.54 -9.71
C ALA A 5 -6.29 -17.52 -10.86
N ILE A 6 -5.57 -16.44 -10.62
CA ILE A 6 -5.26 -15.45 -11.63
C ILE A 6 -3.99 -15.89 -12.34
N ALA A 7 -4.00 -15.90 -13.67
CA ALA A 7 -2.82 -16.25 -14.45
C ALA A 7 -1.71 -15.20 -14.24
N PRO A 8 -0.44 -15.61 -14.14
CA PRO A 8 0.66 -14.64 -14.03
C PRO A 8 0.70 -13.74 -15.27
N PRO A 9 0.78 -12.41 -15.08
CA PRO A 9 0.82 -11.47 -16.21
C PRO A 9 2.14 -11.61 -16.98
N LYS A 10 2.07 -11.53 -18.31
CA LYS A 10 3.21 -11.63 -19.21
C LYS A 10 3.34 -10.44 -20.14
N THR A 11 2.22 -9.90 -20.57
CA THR A 11 2.19 -8.73 -21.47
C THR A 11 1.84 -7.48 -20.66
N TYR A 12 2.11 -6.31 -21.26
CA TYR A 12 1.71 -5.05 -20.63
C TYR A 12 0.19 -5.00 -20.40
N SER A 13 -0.59 -5.49 -21.35
CA SER A 13 -2.05 -5.57 -21.24
C SER A 13 -2.48 -6.43 -20.04
N ASP A 14 -1.81 -7.58 -19.84
CA ASP A 14 -2.06 -8.44 -18.67
C ASP A 14 -1.77 -7.69 -17.37
N TRP A 15 -0.65 -6.97 -17.33
CA TRP A 15 -0.25 -6.19 -16.15
C TRP A 15 -1.24 -5.08 -15.83
N VAL A 16 -1.76 -4.40 -16.86
CA VAL A 16 -2.79 -3.36 -16.67
C VAL A 16 -4.03 -3.95 -16.02
N ALA A 17 -4.48 -5.12 -16.50
CA ALA A 17 -5.64 -5.80 -15.94
C ALA A 17 -5.41 -6.18 -14.47
N VAL A 18 -4.25 -6.74 -14.15
CA VAL A 18 -3.90 -7.13 -12.78
C VAL A 18 -3.78 -5.90 -11.87
N LEU A 19 -3.18 -4.82 -12.34
CA LEU A 19 -3.07 -3.59 -11.57
C LEU A 19 -4.43 -2.92 -11.33
N ASP A 20 -5.35 -3.01 -12.27
CA ASP A 20 -6.72 -2.55 -12.06
C ASP A 20 -7.44 -3.38 -10.99
N MET A 21 -7.20 -4.68 -10.95
CA MET A 21 -7.70 -5.54 -9.88
C MET A 21 -7.10 -5.19 -8.53
N LEU A 22 -5.80 -4.86 -8.51
CA LEU A 22 -5.10 -4.40 -7.29
C LEU A 22 -5.73 -3.11 -6.78
N LYS A 23 -5.98 -2.15 -7.66
CA LYS A 23 -6.63 -0.88 -7.31
C LYS A 23 -8.02 -1.10 -6.73
N ALA A 24 -8.79 -2.02 -7.31
CA ALA A 24 -10.16 -2.33 -6.90
C ALA A 24 -10.24 -3.19 -5.65
N LYS A 25 -9.13 -3.73 -5.14
CA LYS A 25 -9.07 -4.67 -4.02
C LYS A 25 -9.94 -5.92 -4.25
N SER A 26 -9.98 -6.41 -5.49
CA SER A 26 -10.86 -7.52 -5.87
C SER A 26 -10.52 -8.83 -5.16
N ASP A 27 -9.22 -9.18 -5.11
CA ASP A 27 -8.71 -10.36 -4.43
C ASP A 27 -7.21 -10.18 -4.22
N ASP A 28 -6.83 -9.54 -3.12
CA ASP A 28 -5.45 -9.13 -2.87
C ASP A 28 -4.47 -10.30 -2.86
N GLU A 29 -4.85 -11.43 -2.27
CA GLU A 29 -3.98 -12.59 -2.17
C GLU A 29 -3.70 -13.20 -3.56
N ALA A 30 -4.74 -13.41 -4.37
CA ALA A 30 -4.61 -13.95 -5.71
C ALA A 30 -3.88 -12.97 -6.64
N VAL A 31 -4.17 -11.67 -6.54
CA VAL A 31 -3.51 -10.63 -7.33
C VAL A 31 -2.02 -10.57 -7.01
N LEU A 32 -1.65 -10.52 -5.73
CA LEU A 32 -0.25 -10.48 -5.33
C LEU A 32 0.50 -11.73 -5.78
N SER A 33 -0.09 -12.90 -5.63
CA SER A 33 0.50 -14.16 -6.08
C SER A 33 0.76 -14.14 -7.59
N ALA A 34 -0.20 -13.66 -8.38
CA ALA A 34 -0.04 -13.54 -9.83
C ALA A 34 1.08 -12.55 -10.19
N MET A 35 1.13 -11.39 -9.53
CA MET A 35 2.17 -10.39 -9.75
C MET A 35 3.57 -10.93 -9.45
N GLN A 36 3.71 -11.67 -8.35
CA GLN A 36 5.01 -12.25 -7.96
C GLN A 36 5.52 -13.30 -8.93
N ARG A 37 4.63 -13.97 -9.66
CA ARG A 37 4.96 -14.99 -10.68
C ARG A 37 4.96 -14.41 -12.09
N GLY A 38 4.62 -13.14 -12.25
CA GLY A 38 4.56 -12.46 -13.53
C GLY A 38 5.93 -12.19 -14.13
N THR A 39 5.94 -11.94 -15.42
CA THR A 39 7.13 -11.54 -16.16
C THR A 39 6.84 -10.29 -16.97
N ILE A 40 7.87 -9.52 -17.27
CA ILE A 40 7.74 -8.28 -18.06
C ILE A 40 8.83 -8.30 -19.13
N GLU A 41 8.41 -8.07 -20.37
CA GLU A 41 9.35 -7.78 -21.44
C GLU A 41 9.58 -6.27 -21.48
N TRP A 42 10.80 -5.86 -21.12
CA TRP A 42 11.16 -4.46 -21.06
C TRP A 42 11.51 -3.92 -22.44
N GLN A 43 10.47 -3.54 -23.19
CA GLN A 43 10.63 -2.80 -24.43
C GLN A 43 10.67 -1.29 -24.14
N SER A 44 11.17 -0.50 -25.09
CA SER A 44 11.23 0.95 -24.93
C SER A 44 9.86 1.55 -24.59
N GLY A 45 9.81 2.31 -23.50
CA GLY A 45 8.59 2.97 -23.01
C GLY A 45 7.67 2.12 -22.15
N VAL A 46 7.80 0.78 -22.15
CA VAL A 46 6.94 -0.10 -21.35
C VAL A 46 7.27 0.04 -19.87
N ALA A 47 8.56 0.06 -19.52
CA ALA A 47 9.01 0.18 -18.14
C ALA A 47 8.46 1.44 -17.48
N GLU A 48 8.50 2.56 -18.18
CA GLU A 48 8.03 3.85 -17.65
C GLU A 48 6.51 3.84 -17.42
N ARG A 49 5.76 3.31 -18.38
CA ARG A 49 4.30 3.19 -18.26
C ARG A 49 3.90 2.28 -17.12
N PHE A 50 4.58 1.15 -17.01
CA PHE A 50 4.33 0.19 -15.94
C PHE A 50 4.61 0.80 -14.57
N ALA A 51 5.76 1.46 -14.42
CA ALA A 51 6.15 2.11 -13.17
C ALA A 51 5.12 3.17 -12.76
N LYS A 52 4.71 4.01 -13.70
CA LYS A 52 3.71 5.04 -13.42
C LYS A 52 2.40 4.42 -12.96
N LYS A 53 1.90 3.40 -13.66
CA LYS A 53 0.66 2.73 -13.30
C LYS A 53 0.75 2.07 -11.93
N LEU A 54 1.84 1.35 -11.65
CA LEU A 54 2.05 0.68 -10.37
C LEU A 54 2.10 1.70 -9.22
N ILE A 55 2.88 2.75 -9.34
CA ILE A 55 3.03 3.78 -8.31
C ILE A 55 1.70 4.51 -8.10
N ASP A 56 0.99 4.84 -9.16
CA ASP A 56 -0.32 5.49 -9.05
C ASP A 56 -1.32 4.62 -8.29
N VAL A 57 -1.35 3.31 -8.56
CA VAL A 57 -2.23 2.37 -7.87
C VAL A 57 -1.86 2.26 -6.38
N ILE A 58 -0.58 2.15 -6.07
CA ILE A 58 -0.11 2.07 -4.69
C ILE A 58 -0.45 3.34 -3.92
N ASN A 59 -0.19 4.51 -4.51
CA ASN A 59 -0.52 5.79 -3.88
C ASN A 59 -2.03 5.96 -3.69
N TYR A 60 -2.82 5.52 -4.66
CA TYR A 60 -4.27 5.53 -4.54
C TYR A 60 -4.73 4.72 -3.33
N ARG A 61 -4.20 3.50 -3.17
CA ARG A 61 -4.55 2.64 -2.04
C ARG A 61 -4.06 3.19 -0.72
N MET A 62 -2.86 3.78 -0.67
CA MET A 62 -2.34 4.42 0.54
C MET A 62 -3.24 5.57 0.99
N ASN A 63 -3.63 6.43 0.06
CA ASN A 63 -4.49 7.58 0.36
C ASN A 63 -5.88 7.12 0.83
N ALA A 64 -6.44 6.09 0.19
CA ALA A 64 -7.71 5.52 0.60
C ALA A 64 -7.64 4.92 2.01
N ALA A 65 -6.56 4.23 2.33
CA ALA A 65 -6.34 3.66 3.66
C ALA A 65 -6.17 4.74 4.73
N SER A 66 -5.45 5.81 4.41
CA SER A 66 -5.28 6.96 5.30
C SER A 66 -6.62 7.65 5.58
N ASP A 67 -7.41 7.87 4.56
CA ASP A 67 -8.74 8.49 4.70
C ASP A 67 -9.67 7.64 5.57
N LYS A 68 -9.65 6.33 5.35
CA LYS A 68 -10.42 5.38 6.15
C LYS A 68 -10.00 5.42 7.61
N PHE A 69 -8.70 5.45 7.87
CA PHE A 69 -8.15 5.54 9.22
C PHE A 69 -8.63 6.82 9.92
N GLN A 70 -8.57 7.97 9.24
CA GLN A 70 -9.00 9.25 9.81
C GLN A 70 -10.50 9.25 10.14
N LYS A 71 -11.32 8.64 9.29
CA LYS A 71 -12.76 8.50 9.55
C LYS A 71 -13.02 7.61 10.77
N GLU A 72 -12.30 6.50 10.90
CA GLU A 72 -12.43 5.61 12.04
C GLU A 72 -11.97 6.28 13.33
N MET A 73 -10.90 7.09 13.29
CA MET A 73 -10.47 7.88 14.43
C MET A 73 -11.55 8.87 14.88
N SER A 74 -12.17 9.57 13.95
CA SER A 74 -13.24 10.52 14.27
C SER A 74 -14.45 9.85 14.90
N ARG A 75 -14.75 8.61 14.51
CA ARG A 75 -15.88 7.83 15.03
C ARG A 75 -15.57 7.15 16.36
N SER A 76 -14.30 7.01 16.71
CA SER A 76 -13.87 6.26 17.89
C SER A 76 -14.18 6.99 19.21
N ASN A 77 -14.45 8.28 19.17
CA ASN A 77 -14.65 9.13 20.36
C ASN A 77 -13.51 8.98 21.38
N GLY A 78 -12.28 8.80 20.89
CA GLY A 78 -11.09 8.64 21.73
C GLY A 78 -10.94 7.27 22.37
N GLN A 79 -11.72 6.28 21.97
CA GLN A 79 -11.57 4.91 22.48
C GLN A 79 -10.27 4.30 21.97
N GLU A 80 -9.35 4.03 22.89
CA GLU A 80 -8.02 3.53 22.61
C GLU A 80 -8.05 2.24 21.78
N ARG A 81 -8.90 1.29 22.15
CA ARG A 81 -9.01 0.01 21.44
C ARG A 81 -9.39 0.17 19.98
N ALA A 82 -10.34 1.05 19.68
CA ALA A 82 -10.75 1.33 18.30
C ALA A 82 -9.62 1.95 17.50
N ILE A 83 -8.86 2.87 18.10
CA ILE A 83 -7.72 3.52 17.47
C ILE A 83 -6.61 2.51 17.16
N VAL A 84 -6.27 1.63 18.11
CA VAL A 84 -5.27 0.59 17.91
C VAL A 84 -5.69 -0.35 16.78
N GLN A 85 -6.95 -0.76 16.74
CA GLN A 85 -7.46 -1.62 15.67
C GLN A 85 -7.36 -0.95 14.30
N ALA A 86 -7.68 0.34 14.22
CA ALA A 86 -7.56 1.13 12.98
C ALA A 86 -6.10 1.24 12.53
N LEU A 87 -5.16 1.46 13.46
CA LEU A 87 -3.73 1.49 13.17
C LEU A 87 -3.21 0.15 12.66
N LEU A 88 -3.64 -0.96 13.27
CA LEU A 88 -3.24 -2.29 12.83
C LEU A 88 -3.76 -2.60 11.43
N ALA A 89 -4.99 -2.19 11.11
CA ALA A 89 -5.54 -2.35 9.77
C ALA A 89 -4.76 -1.53 8.74
N LEU A 90 -4.40 -0.29 9.06
CA LEU A 90 -3.59 0.56 8.19
C LEU A 90 -2.20 -0.04 7.98
N ARG A 91 -1.57 -0.51 9.04
CA ARG A 91 -0.25 -1.17 8.97
C ARG A 91 -0.30 -2.42 8.09
N LYS A 92 -1.35 -3.23 8.21
CA LYS A 92 -1.55 -4.42 7.38
C LYS A 92 -1.63 -4.06 5.89
N GLU A 93 -2.36 -3.00 5.57
CA GLU A 93 -2.44 -2.48 4.20
C GLU A 93 -1.06 -2.04 3.70
N MET A 94 -0.31 -1.32 4.51
CA MET A 94 1.04 -0.85 4.16
C MET A 94 2.00 -2.02 3.95
N CYS A 95 1.94 -3.06 4.77
CA CYS A 95 2.73 -4.28 4.59
C CYS A 95 2.41 -4.97 3.26
N PHE A 96 1.13 -5.05 2.92
CA PHE A 96 0.69 -5.61 1.64
C PHE A 96 1.24 -4.81 0.46
N LEU A 97 1.13 -3.49 0.49
CA LEU A 97 1.61 -2.60 -0.58
C LEU A 97 3.14 -2.68 -0.73
N SER A 98 3.86 -2.86 0.36
CA SER A 98 5.31 -3.10 0.33
C SER A 98 5.66 -4.34 -0.48
N LYS A 99 4.89 -5.41 -0.32
CA LYS A 99 5.08 -6.64 -1.11
C LYS A 99 4.72 -6.41 -2.58
N ALA A 100 3.69 -5.63 -2.86
CA ALA A 100 3.23 -5.35 -4.22
C ALA A 100 4.23 -4.52 -5.03
N ILE A 101 5.11 -3.74 -4.39
CA ILE A 101 6.12 -2.96 -5.08
C ILE A 101 7.45 -3.72 -5.26
N ASN A 102 7.71 -4.74 -4.46
CA ASN A 102 8.94 -5.52 -4.49
C ASN A 102 8.78 -6.78 -5.33
N LEU A 103 8.51 -6.61 -6.61
CA LEU A 103 8.21 -7.72 -7.53
C LEU A 103 9.49 -8.25 -8.18
N PRO A 104 9.67 -9.59 -8.26
CA PRO A 104 10.83 -10.18 -8.93
C PRO A 104 10.97 -9.81 -10.41
N ALA A 105 9.85 -9.54 -11.10
CA ALA A 105 9.84 -9.14 -12.49
C ALA A 105 10.46 -7.76 -12.75
N ILE A 106 10.52 -6.91 -11.71
CA ILE A 106 11.11 -5.57 -11.83
C ILE A 106 12.61 -5.67 -11.56
N PRO A 107 13.48 -5.15 -12.45
CA PRO A 107 14.92 -5.11 -12.19
C PRO A 107 15.24 -4.42 -10.86
N GLU A 108 16.25 -4.89 -10.15
CA GLU A 108 16.58 -4.42 -8.80
C GLU A 108 16.77 -2.90 -8.74
N LYS A 109 17.45 -2.33 -9.72
CA LYS A 109 17.68 -0.88 -9.80
C LYS A 109 16.36 -0.10 -9.84
N ASP A 110 15.41 -0.58 -10.65
CA ASP A 110 14.10 0.05 -10.78
C ASP A 110 13.26 -0.17 -9.53
N ARG A 111 13.35 -1.35 -8.90
CA ARG A 111 12.67 -1.61 -7.62
C ARG A 111 13.11 -0.65 -6.54
N GLN A 112 14.41 -0.36 -6.44
CA GLN A 112 14.93 0.60 -5.46
C GLN A 112 14.39 2.01 -5.72
N GLN A 113 14.35 2.43 -6.98
CA GLN A 113 13.82 3.72 -7.36
C GLN A 113 12.32 3.84 -7.03
N TYR A 114 11.54 2.83 -7.36
CA TYR A 114 10.10 2.80 -7.07
C TYR A 114 9.86 2.78 -5.57
N HIS A 115 10.65 2.01 -4.84
CA HIS A 115 10.60 1.95 -3.38
C HIS A 115 10.81 3.35 -2.78
N GLN A 116 11.81 4.11 -3.25
CA GLN A 116 12.09 5.45 -2.76
C GLN A 116 10.92 6.41 -2.99
N LEU A 117 10.27 6.33 -4.15
CA LEU A 117 9.12 7.17 -4.45
C LEU A 117 7.94 6.89 -3.52
N VAL A 118 7.73 5.62 -3.19
CA VAL A 118 6.62 5.19 -2.33
C VAL A 118 6.94 5.45 -0.86
N ILE A 119 8.19 5.22 -0.42
CA ILE A 119 8.58 5.43 0.98
C ILE A 119 8.44 6.90 1.39
N SER A 120 8.71 7.82 0.48
CA SER A 120 8.53 9.24 0.74
C SER A 120 7.07 9.56 1.09
N GLN A 121 6.13 9.00 0.34
CA GLN A 121 4.69 9.14 0.60
C GLN A 121 4.29 8.49 1.93
N ALA A 122 4.81 7.30 2.21
CA ALA A 122 4.52 6.58 3.45
C ALA A 122 5.06 7.33 4.68
N ASN A 123 6.24 7.93 4.59
CA ASN A 123 6.81 8.74 5.65
C ASN A 123 5.98 10.00 5.90
N SER A 124 5.49 10.64 4.85
CA SER A 124 4.60 11.80 4.97
C SER A 124 3.30 11.43 5.67
N MET A 125 2.76 10.26 5.37
CA MET A 125 1.57 9.73 6.04
C MET A 125 1.83 9.52 7.54
N GLN A 126 2.94 8.88 7.90
CA GLN A 126 3.31 8.65 9.31
C GLN A 126 3.43 9.98 10.06
N THR A 127 4.10 10.97 9.46
CA THR A 127 4.25 12.31 10.06
C THR A 127 2.91 12.97 10.28
N SER A 128 2.00 12.90 9.29
CA SER A 128 0.65 13.46 9.43
C SER A 128 -0.15 12.81 10.55
N LEU A 129 -0.02 11.49 10.72
CA LEU A 129 -0.67 10.77 11.82
C LEU A 129 -0.12 11.19 13.17
N GLU A 130 1.21 11.34 13.29
CA GLU A 130 1.85 11.79 14.52
C GLU A 130 1.43 13.21 14.87
N ASP A 131 1.37 14.11 13.89
CA ASP A 131 0.94 15.49 14.09
C ASP A 131 -0.52 15.57 14.51
N SER A 132 -1.38 14.76 13.92
CA SER A 132 -2.79 14.69 14.33
C SER A 132 -2.94 14.16 15.76
N ALA A 133 -2.10 13.19 16.14
CA ALA A 133 -2.12 12.60 17.47
C ALA A 133 -1.68 13.59 18.57
N LYS A 134 -0.85 14.57 18.25
CA LYS A 134 -0.41 15.59 19.19
C LYS A 134 -1.55 16.50 19.68
N LYS A 135 -2.66 16.54 18.98
CA LYS A 135 -3.86 17.31 19.38
C LYS A 135 -4.55 16.71 20.60
N ASP A 136 -4.30 15.46 20.90
CA ASP A 136 -4.81 14.80 22.11
C ASP A 136 -3.97 15.23 23.33
N ARG A 137 -4.60 15.94 24.26
CA ARG A 137 -3.93 16.51 25.43
C ARG A 137 -3.41 15.47 26.41
N SER A 138 -3.97 14.25 26.42
CA SER A 138 -3.54 13.19 27.33
C SER A 138 -2.19 12.61 26.93
N GLY A 139 -1.76 12.78 25.68
CA GLY A 139 -0.57 12.19 25.10
C GLY A 139 -0.68 10.70 24.80
N LYS A 140 -1.80 10.06 25.13
CA LYS A 140 -2.01 8.64 24.88
C LYS A 140 -2.03 8.32 23.39
N LEU A 141 -2.73 9.13 22.59
CA LEU A 141 -2.83 8.91 21.16
C LEU A 141 -1.48 9.05 20.47
N ALA A 142 -0.68 10.06 20.85
CA ALA A 142 0.67 10.24 20.32
C ALA A 142 1.55 9.04 20.63
N SER A 143 1.45 8.48 21.84
CA SER A 143 2.18 7.28 22.26
C SER A 143 1.76 6.05 21.45
N ILE A 144 0.44 5.86 21.23
CA ILE A 144 -0.11 4.75 20.46
C ILE A 144 0.40 4.83 19.01
N VAL A 145 0.33 5.98 18.37
CA VAL A 145 0.79 6.16 16.99
C VAL A 145 2.29 5.91 16.87
N ARG A 146 3.08 6.41 17.83
CA ARG A 146 4.54 6.23 17.84
C ARG A 146 4.93 4.77 17.98
N ASN A 147 4.22 4.02 18.84
CA ASN A 147 4.52 2.62 19.12
C ASN A 147 3.99 1.67 18.03
N ASN A 148 3.10 2.12 17.19
CA ASN A 148 2.47 1.31 16.13
C ASN A 148 2.67 1.98 14.77
N LYS A 149 3.94 2.13 14.36
CA LYS A 149 4.28 2.76 13.09
C LYS A 149 3.63 2.04 11.92
N VAL A 150 3.05 2.81 11.02
CA VAL A 150 2.35 2.27 9.84
C VAL A 150 3.23 2.16 8.61
N ASN A 151 4.36 2.87 8.55
CA ASN A 151 5.29 2.77 7.44
C ASN A 151 6.01 1.42 7.49
N ALA A 152 5.68 0.53 6.56
CA ALA A 152 6.26 -0.82 6.44
C ALA A 152 7.23 -0.94 5.24
N PHE A 153 7.57 0.16 4.59
CA PHE A 153 8.47 0.18 3.43
C PHE A 153 9.95 0.23 3.80
#